data_c1d87e8016ef38ba4bfd1e649a1ea991
#
_entry.id   c1d87e8016ef38ba4bfd1e649a1ea991
#
_cell.length_a   1.000
_cell.length_b   1.000
_cell.length_c   1.000
_cell.angle_alpha   90.00
_cell.angle_beta   90.00
_cell.angle_gamma   90.00
#
_symmetry.space_group_name_H-M   'P 1'
#
loop_
_entity.id
_entity.type
_entity.pdbx_description
1 polymer ?
#
loop_
_entity_poly.entity_id
_entity_poly.type
_entity_poly.pdbx_seq_one_letter_code
_entity_poly.pdbx_strand_id
1 'polypeptide(L)'
;LDEIKKQFHHLLKIIPSSGKIILFNHDKNALDVINEGCWADIIEINGNASRASFDSSSSMIKFDGKSVCINDLPFYGSHNNLNAAAAMISAASYGIDLNDAYDGLKDFSGVLRRLEEKGTFNGITILDDFAHHPTAIKSTIQAVQEKYNGKNILNIIELGSNTMSGGFHGEELVSIDNLNSDILWLDHKSILKNSKENVYNSHDDLIKSISKNYSHFDIILIMTNKNSRNIYEPLRDIIEAN
;
A
#
# COMPACT_ATOMS: atom_id res chain seq x y z
N LEU A 1 -6.25 15.53 -11.34
CA LEU A 1 -4.91 15.60 -10.73
C LEU A 1 -4.58 17.05 -10.34
N ASP A 2 -4.86 18.04 -11.19
CA ASP A 2 -4.49 19.46 -11.00
C ASP A 2 -5.06 20.05 -9.70
N GLU A 3 -6.34 19.78 -9.39
CA GLU A 3 -6.93 20.21 -8.12
C GLU A 3 -6.23 19.60 -6.90
N ILE A 4 -5.72 18.36 -7.01
CA ILE A 4 -4.93 17.71 -5.95
C ILE A 4 -3.59 18.43 -5.80
N LYS A 5 -2.88 18.69 -6.90
CA LYS A 5 -1.62 19.45 -6.89
C LYS A 5 -1.81 20.82 -6.25
N LYS A 6 -2.88 21.52 -6.60
CA LYS A 6 -3.23 22.82 -6.00
C LYS A 6 -3.41 22.74 -4.48
N GLN A 7 -4.08 21.69 -3.96
CA GLN A 7 -4.23 21.51 -2.53
C GLN A 7 -2.86 21.23 -1.85
N PHE A 8 -2.01 20.44 -2.48
CA PHE A 8 -0.65 20.23 -1.98
C PHE A 8 0.18 21.52 -2.02
N HIS A 9 0.04 22.35 -3.07
CA HIS A 9 0.69 23.66 -3.10
C HIS A 9 0.19 24.58 -1.96
N HIS A 10 -1.12 24.53 -1.60
CA HIS A 10 -1.62 25.24 -0.43
C HIS A 10 -1.00 24.72 0.88
N LEU A 11 -0.75 23.40 0.99
CA LEU A 11 -0.03 22.83 2.12
C LEU A 11 1.39 23.39 2.22
N LEU A 12 2.12 23.53 1.10
CA LEU A 12 3.46 24.11 1.10
C LEU A 12 3.47 25.54 1.67
N LYS A 13 2.42 26.32 1.44
CA LYS A 13 2.33 27.72 1.92
C LYS A 13 2.23 27.85 3.44
N ILE A 14 1.80 26.80 4.14
CA ILE A 14 1.72 26.81 5.61
C ILE A 14 2.95 26.21 6.29
N ILE A 15 3.87 25.62 5.53
CA ILE A 15 5.13 25.12 6.05
C ILE A 15 6.05 26.32 6.30
N PRO A 16 6.56 26.50 7.55
CA PRO A 16 7.47 27.62 7.84
C PRO A 16 8.81 27.47 7.09
N SER A 17 9.55 28.56 6.93
CA SER A 17 10.87 28.55 6.27
C SER A 17 11.91 27.64 6.97
N SER A 18 11.71 27.37 8.27
CA SER A 18 12.52 26.39 9.04
C SER A 18 12.03 24.94 8.88
N GLY A 19 10.90 24.73 8.21
CA GLY A 19 10.36 23.40 7.93
C GLY A 19 11.14 22.71 6.83
N LYS A 20 10.90 21.41 6.67
CA LYS A 20 11.57 20.58 5.67
C LYS A 20 10.56 19.80 4.85
N ILE A 21 10.88 19.61 3.59
CA ILE A 21 10.08 18.78 2.66
C ILE A 21 11.00 17.69 2.16
N ILE A 22 10.58 16.45 2.35
CA ILE A 22 11.30 15.26 1.89
C ILE A 22 10.48 14.63 0.76
N LEU A 23 11.09 14.42 -0.38
CA LEU A 23 10.45 13.79 -1.53
C LEU A 23 11.43 12.96 -2.33
N PHE A 24 10.91 12.04 -3.14
CA PHE A 24 11.72 11.30 -4.11
C PHE A 24 11.81 12.06 -5.43
N ASN A 25 13.01 12.15 -6.00
CA ASN A 25 13.25 12.88 -7.24
C ASN A 25 12.55 12.31 -8.49
N HIS A 26 12.03 11.08 -8.41
CA HIS A 26 11.26 10.46 -9.49
C HIS A 26 9.75 10.79 -9.42
N ASP A 27 9.27 11.39 -8.31
CA ASP A 27 7.87 11.81 -8.20
C ASP A 27 7.65 13.15 -8.91
N LYS A 28 7.35 13.06 -10.20
CA LYS A 28 7.09 14.24 -11.04
C LYS A 28 5.96 15.12 -10.51
N ASN A 29 4.93 14.53 -9.93
CA ASN A 29 3.79 15.29 -9.41
C ASN A 29 4.18 16.10 -8.17
N ALA A 30 4.98 15.55 -7.28
CA ALA A 30 5.51 16.29 -6.13
C ALA A 30 6.47 17.40 -6.59
N LEU A 31 7.34 17.12 -7.55
CA LEU A 31 8.25 18.12 -8.13
C LEU A 31 7.49 19.27 -8.80
N ASP A 32 6.43 18.99 -9.55
CA ASP A 32 5.58 20.03 -10.17
C ASP A 32 4.99 20.96 -9.11
N VAL A 33 4.49 20.41 -8.00
CA VAL A 33 3.94 21.20 -6.88
C VAL A 33 5.01 22.10 -6.25
N ILE A 34 6.24 21.60 -6.06
CA ILE A 34 7.35 22.36 -5.51
C ILE A 34 7.79 23.48 -6.46
N ASN A 35 7.79 23.23 -7.77
CA ASN A 35 8.18 24.18 -8.79
C ASN A 35 7.21 25.37 -8.92
N GLU A 36 5.96 25.23 -8.45
CA GLU A 36 5.02 26.36 -8.33
C GLU A 36 5.44 27.38 -7.26
N GLY A 37 6.36 27.04 -6.38
CA GLY A 37 6.95 27.89 -5.35
C GLY A 37 7.02 27.20 -4.00
N CYS A 38 8.23 27.14 -3.45
CA CYS A 38 8.52 26.59 -2.13
C CYS A 38 9.63 27.41 -1.47
N TRP A 39 9.50 27.69 -0.19
CA TRP A 39 10.50 28.42 0.63
C TRP A 39 11.05 27.59 1.79
N ALA A 40 10.57 26.36 1.98
CA ALA A 40 11.11 25.42 2.95
C ALA A 40 12.36 24.71 2.39
N ASP A 41 13.17 24.16 3.27
CA ASP A 41 14.33 23.33 2.89
C ASP A 41 13.84 22.03 2.22
N ILE A 42 14.35 21.76 1.01
CA ILE A 42 13.96 20.59 0.22
C ILE A 42 15.07 19.55 0.27
N ILE A 43 14.69 18.33 0.64
CA ILE A 43 15.57 17.15 0.64
C ILE A 43 15.04 16.17 -0.40
N GLU A 44 15.67 16.15 -1.57
CA GLU A 44 15.33 15.19 -2.62
C GLU A 44 16.06 13.87 -2.39
N ILE A 45 15.32 12.78 -2.18
CA ILE A 45 15.91 11.44 -2.13
C ILE A 45 16.21 11.00 -3.56
N ASN A 46 17.46 10.60 -3.81
CA ASN A 46 18.00 10.26 -5.13
C ASN A 46 18.05 11.44 -6.12
N GLY A 47 18.04 12.69 -5.63
CA GLY A 47 18.29 13.88 -6.46
C GLY A 47 19.74 14.00 -6.90
N ASN A 48 19.99 14.82 -7.93
CA ASN A 48 21.34 15.16 -8.36
C ASN A 48 22.07 15.92 -7.25
N ALA A 49 23.24 15.44 -6.85
CA ALA A 49 24.02 16.00 -5.74
C ALA A 49 23.26 16.05 -4.38
N SER A 50 22.24 15.23 -4.21
CA SER A 50 21.49 15.14 -2.96
C SER A 50 22.31 14.52 -1.85
N ARG A 51 22.12 15.02 -0.63
CA ARG A 51 22.64 14.42 0.60
C ARG A 51 21.84 13.19 1.07
N ALA A 52 20.74 12.87 0.38
CA ALA A 52 19.83 11.78 0.70
C ALA A 52 19.72 10.80 -0.47
N SER A 53 19.86 9.51 -0.21
CA SER A 53 19.58 8.46 -1.21
C SER A 53 19.00 7.20 -0.58
N PHE A 54 18.21 6.48 -1.37
CA PHE A 54 17.74 5.15 -1.08
C PHE A 54 17.94 4.25 -2.30
N ASP A 55 18.68 3.18 -2.12
CA ASP A 55 18.86 2.12 -3.11
C ASP A 55 17.98 0.91 -2.73
N SER A 56 16.94 0.67 -3.52
CA SER A 56 16.00 -0.43 -3.29
C SER A 56 16.63 -1.81 -3.51
N SER A 57 17.67 -1.93 -4.33
CA SER A 57 18.32 -3.21 -4.62
C SER A 57 19.17 -3.72 -3.47
N SER A 58 19.80 -2.82 -2.72
CA SER A 58 20.61 -3.11 -1.53
C SER A 58 19.92 -2.75 -0.22
N SER A 59 18.68 -2.22 -0.28
CA SER A 59 17.95 -1.68 0.87
C SER A 59 18.76 -0.64 1.68
N MET A 60 19.63 0.12 1.00
CA MET A 60 20.57 1.05 1.62
C MET A 60 20.04 2.48 1.63
N ILE A 61 19.93 3.06 2.81
CA ILE A 61 19.63 4.49 2.99
C ILE A 61 20.95 5.22 3.29
N LYS A 62 21.14 6.38 2.66
CA LYS A 62 22.25 7.30 2.96
C LYS A 62 21.71 8.69 3.24
N PHE A 63 22.28 9.35 4.23
CA PHE A 63 21.99 10.73 4.57
C PHE A 63 23.21 11.41 5.22
N ASP A 64 23.65 12.56 4.67
CA ASP A 64 24.79 13.35 5.15
C ASP A 64 26.05 12.49 5.44
N GLY A 65 26.37 11.58 4.51
CA GLY A 65 27.57 10.72 4.60
C GLY A 65 27.43 9.49 5.48
N LYS A 66 26.34 9.35 6.25
CA LYS A 66 25.99 8.14 7.00
C LYS A 66 25.17 7.19 6.14
N SER A 67 25.22 5.88 6.47
CA SER A 67 24.42 4.87 5.76
C SER A 67 23.94 3.78 6.70
N VAL A 68 22.76 3.22 6.39
CA VAL A 68 22.17 2.08 7.11
C VAL A 68 21.43 1.18 6.13
N CYS A 69 21.48 -0.14 6.35
CA CYS A 69 20.72 -1.12 5.58
C CYS A 69 19.44 -1.49 6.34
N ILE A 70 18.28 -1.49 5.64
CA ILE A 70 16.95 -1.66 6.24
C ILE A 70 16.31 -3.02 5.91
N ASN A 71 17.08 -4.12 5.96
CA ASN A 71 16.61 -5.44 5.55
C ASN A 71 15.60 -6.10 6.52
N ASP A 72 15.61 -5.73 7.81
CA ASP A 72 14.88 -6.45 8.87
C ASP A 72 13.70 -5.61 9.42
N LEU A 73 12.96 -4.94 8.54
CA LEU A 73 11.77 -4.21 8.95
C LEU A 73 10.55 -5.14 9.08
N PRO A 74 9.64 -4.88 10.05
CA PRO A 74 8.48 -5.75 10.30
C PRO A 74 7.39 -5.64 9.24
N PHE A 75 7.55 -4.78 8.27
CA PHE A 75 6.64 -4.57 7.15
C PHE A 75 7.34 -4.84 5.81
N TYR A 76 6.59 -5.09 4.75
CA TYR A 76 7.11 -5.52 3.46
C TYR A 76 6.45 -4.76 2.30
N GLY A 77 7.02 -4.96 1.10
CA GLY A 77 6.63 -4.27 -0.12
C GLY A 77 7.47 -3.03 -0.42
N SER A 78 7.79 -2.84 -1.69
CA SER A 78 8.68 -1.76 -2.15
C SER A 78 8.20 -0.37 -1.74
N HIS A 79 6.89 -0.14 -1.74
CA HIS A 79 6.30 1.12 -1.30
C HIS A 79 6.51 1.40 0.19
N ASN A 80 6.52 0.36 1.05
CA ASN A 80 6.80 0.51 2.48
C ASN A 80 8.29 0.79 2.73
N ASN A 81 9.20 0.22 1.93
CA ASN A 81 10.61 0.56 2.00
C ASN A 81 10.86 2.04 1.61
N LEU A 82 10.15 2.56 0.61
CA LEU A 82 10.18 4.00 0.28
C LEU A 82 9.66 4.86 1.44
N ASN A 83 8.54 4.45 2.06
CA ASN A 83 8.00 5.16 3.23
C ASN A 83 8.99 5.15 4.40
N ALA A 84 9.64 4.01 4.68
CA ALA A 84 10.67 3.88 5.70
C ALA A 84 11.85 4.82 5.42
N ALA A 85 12.34 4.84 4.18
CA ALA A 85 13.43 5.72 3.78
C ALA A 85 13.08 7.19 4.00
N ALA A 86 11.89 7.63 3.57
CA ALA A 86 11.43 8.99 3.77
C ALA A 86 11.29 9.33 5.26
N ALA A 87 10.74 8.44 6.08
CA ALA A 87 10.59 8.63 7.52
C ALA A 87 11.95 8.75 8.22
N MET A 88 12.90 7.85 7.92
CA MET A 88 14.23 7.87 8.51
C MET A 88 15.01 9.13 8.11
N ILE A 89 14.97 9.53 6.84
CA ILE A 89 15.61 10.77 6.36
C ILE A 89 14.96 11.99 7.01
N SER A 90 13.63 11.97 7.21
CA SER A 90 12.93 13.03 7.94
C SER A 90 13.47 13.15 9.37
N ALA A 91 13.54 12.05 10.11
CA ALA A 91 14.08 12.03 11.47
C ALA A 91 15.55 12.48 11.51
N ALA A 92 16.38 11.97 10.60
CA ALA A 92 17.79 12.32 10.49
C ALA A 92 18.01 13.81 10.14
N SER A 93 17.10 14.40 9.35
CA SER A 93 17.16 15.82 9.01
C SER A 93 16.96 16.75 10.21
N TYR A 94 16.42 16.23 11.31
CA TYR A 94 16.30 16.91 12.61
C TYR A 94 17.29 16.41 13.67
N GLY A 95 18.35 15.69 13.24
CA GLY A 95 19.49 15.34 14.10
C GLY A 95 19.39 13.98 14.78
N ILE A 96 18.38 13.16 14.49
CA ILE A 96 18.31 11.76 14.97
C ILE A 96 19.32 10.94 14.17
N ASP A 97 20.10 10.07 14.82
CA ASP A 97 21.00 9.18 14.11
C ASP A 97 20.22 8.18 13.23
N LEU A 98 20.77 7.84 12.04
CA LEU A 98 20.11 6.90 11.13
C LEU A 98 19.90 5.52 11.74
N ASN A 99 20.83 5.04 12.59
CA ASN A 99 20.66 3.76 13.26
C ASN A 99 19.55 3.83 14.32
N ASP A 100 19.46 4.92 15.09
CA ASP A 100 18.38 5.12 16.06
C ASP A 100 17.02 5.20 15.36
N ALA A 101 16.94 5.88 14.21
CA ALA A 101 15.74 5.93 13.39
C ALA A 101 15.36 4.53 12.85
N TYR A 102 16.33 3.72 12.45
CA TYR A 102 16.12 2.35 12.00
C TYR A 102 15.64 1.45 13.14
N ASP A 103 16.27 1.55 14.31
CA ASP A 103 15.86 0.77 15.49
C ASP A 103 14.43 1.12 15.91
N GLY A 104 14.05 2.40 15.86
CA GLY A 104 12.67 2.80 16.08
C GLY A 104 11.66 2.22 15.09
N LEU A 105 12.08 1.96 13.84
CA LEU A 105 11.22 1.31 12.84
C LEU A 105 11.09 -0.20 13.04
N LYS A 106 12.07 -0.88 13.66
CA LYS A 106 11.97 -2.31 14.00
C LYS A 106 10.86 -2.59 15.01
N ASP A 107 10.65 -1.66 15.93
CA ASP A 107 9.59 -1.76 16.95
C ASP A 107 8.21 -1.28 16.44
N PHE A 108 8.14 -0.78 15.20
CA PHE A 108 6.92 -0.27 14.62
C PHE A 108 5.97 -1.40 14.23
N SER A 109 4.84 -1.51 14.92
CA SER A 109 3.84 -2.57 14.71
C SER A 109 3.03 -2.45 13.40
N GLY A 110 3.35 -1.49 12.53
CA GLY A 110 2.63 -1.23 11.30
C GLY A 110 1.45 -0.27 11.46
N VAL A 111 0.69 -0.09 10.41
CA VAL A 111 -0.52 0.74 10.37
C VAL A 111 -1.71 -0.19 10.17
N LEU A 112 -2.79 0.03 10.93
CA LEU A 112 -4.05 -0.70 10.76
C LEU A 112 -4.48 -0.64 9.29
N ARG A 113 -4.89 -1.78 8.75
CA ARG A 113 -5.34 -1.91 7.37
C ARG A 113 -4.30 -1.50 6.32
N ARG A 114 -3.01 -1.79 6.61
CA ARG A 114 -1.88 -1.69 5.68
C ARG A 114 -1.11 -3.00 5.70
N LEU A 115 -1.61 -3.99 4.94
CA LEU A 115 -1.17 -5.39 5.00
C LEU A 115 -1.20 -5.94 6.43
N GLU A 116 -2.21 -5.52 7.19
CA GLU A 116 -2.43 -5.93 8.57
C GLU A 116 -2.80 -7.42 8.61
N GLU A 117 -2.03 -8.22 9.34
CA GLU A 117 -2.37 -9.62 9.59
C GLU A 117 -3.47 -9.70 10.65
N LYS A 118 -4.65 -10.18 10.25
CA LYS A 118 -5.81 -10.37 11.16
C LYS A 118 -5.69 -11.66 11.96
N GLY A 119 -4.84 -12.57 11.54
CA GLY A 119 -4.53 -13.84 12.18
C GLY A 119 -4.39 -14.98 11.18
N THR A 120 -3.94 -16.13 11.71
CA THR A 120 -3.88 -17.41 10.98
C THR A 120 -4.87 -18.38 11.60
N PHE A 121 -5.84 -18.85 10.82
CA PHE A 121 -6.95 -19.71 11.22
C PHE A 121 -6.87 -21.00 10.42
N ASN A 122 -6.76 -22.15 11.07
CA ASN A 122 -6.58 -23.46 10.43
C ASN A 122 -5.55 -23.49 9.28
N GLY A 123 -4.42 -22.75 9.47
CA GLY A 123 -3.33 -22.67 8.49
C GLY A 123 -3.52 -21.62 7.39
N ILE A 124 -4.63 -20.87 7.37
CA ILE A 124 -4.91 -19.81 6.41
C ILE A 124 -4.70 -18.45 7.07
N THR A 125 -3.82 -17.63 6.52
CA THR A 125 -3.55 -16.27 7.01
C THR A 125 -4.47 -15.26 6.32
N ILE A 126 -5.16 -14.43 7.10
CA ILE A 126 -5.99 -13.34 6.57
C ILE A 126 -5.26 -12.00 6.72
N LEU A 127 -5.13 -11.29 5.61
CA LEU A 127 -4.54 -9.96 5.51
C LEU A 127 -5.60 -8.92 5.16
N ASP A 128 -5.55 -7.74 5.80
CA ASP A 128 -6.43 -6.59 5.53
C ASP A 128 -5.61 -5.41 5.02
N ASP A 129 -6.00 -4.86 3.87
CA ASP A 129 -5.37 -3.68 3.28
C ASP A 129 -6.41 -2.64 2.83
N PHE A 130 -6.06 -1.38 2.95
CA PHE A 130 -6.91 -0.26 2.54
C PHE A 130 -6.80 0.07 1.04
N ALA A 131 -6.02 -0.68 0.26
CA ALA A 131 -5.86 -0.47 -1.17
C ALA A 131 -7.22 -0.51 -1.88
N HIS A 132 -7.52 0.57 -2.60
CA HIS A 132 -8.79 0.75 -3.30
C HIS A 132 -8.63 1.55 -4.61
N HIS A 133 -7.41 1.80 -5.05
CA HIS A 133 -7.05 2.40 -6.33
C HIS A 133 -6.23 1.38 -7.13
N PRO A 134 -6.35 1.28 -8.46
CA PRO A 134 -5.67 0.25 -9.25
C PRO A 134 -4.18 0.14 -8.99
N THR A 135 -3.47 1.26 -8.91
CA THR A 135 -2.03 1.29 -8.60
C THR A 135 -1.72 0.69 -7.23
N ALA A 136 -2.49 1.08 -6.19
CA ALA A 136 -2.31 0.56 -4.84
C ALA A 136 -2.63 -0.94 -4.77
N ILE A 137 -3.73 -1.39 -5.40
CA ILE A 137 -4.11 -2.80 -5.48
C ILE A 137 -2.98 -3.63 -6.10
N LYS A 138 -2.43 -3.20 -7.23
CA LYS A 138 -1.30 -3.88 -7.88
C LYS A 138 -0.09 -3.99 -6.96
N SER A 139 0.32 -2.88 -6.34
CA SER A 139 1.48 -2.85 -5.44
C SER A 139 1.28 -3.76 -4.22
N THR A 140 0.05 -3.80 -3.68
CA THR A 140 -0.28 -4.66 -2.54
C THR A 140 -0.26 -6.14 -2.92
N ILE A 141 -0.86 -6.53 -4.06
CA ILE A 141 -0.82 -7.92 -4.56
C ILE A 141 0.62 -8.36 -4.77
N GLN A 142 1.44 -7.56 -5.44
CA GLN A 142 2.85 -7.86 -5.70
C GLN A 142 3.64 -8.05 -4.41
N ALA A 143 3.46 -7.16 -3.42
CA ALA A 143 4.12 -7.25 -2.13
C ALA A 143 3.76 -8.55 -1.39
N VAL A 144 2.49 -8.99 -1.45
CA VAL A 144 2.05 -10.25 -0.83
C VAL A 144 2.61 -11.46 -1.59
N GLN A 145 2.61 -11.44 -2.94
CA GLN A 145 3.20 -12.49 -3.75
C GLN A 145 4.71 -12.66 -3.50
N GLU A 146 5.44 -11.55 -3.34
CA GLU A 146 6.88 -11.57 -3.02
C GLU A 146 7.12 -12.16 -1.64
N LYS A 147 6.37 -11.72 -0.62
CA LYS A 147 6.52 -12.22 0.77
C LYS A 147 6.14 -13.68 0.91
N TYR A 148 5.04 -14.08 0.29
CA TYR A 148 4.46 -15.42 0.41
C TYR A 148 4.70 -16.25 -0.87
N ASN A 149 5.89 -16.14 -1.42
CA ASN A 149 6.25 -16.85 -2.67
C ASN A 149 5.98 -18.36 -2.57
N GLY A 150 5.33 -18.91 -3.58
CA GLY A 150 4.93 -20.32 -3.63
C GLY A 150 3.67 -20.67 -2.84
N LYS A 151 2.98 -19.69 -2.25
CA LYS A 151 1.70 -19.85 -1.56
C LYS A 151 0.52 -19.53 -2.49
N ASN A 152 -0.60 -20.21 -2.27
CA ASN A 152 -1.86 -19.93 -2.97
C ASN A 152 -2.54 -18.73 -2.30
N ILE A 153 -2.71 -17.64 -3.05
CA ILE A 153 -3.23 -16.37 -2.54
C ILE A 153 -4.57 -16.06 -3.20
N LEU A 154 -5.62 -15.90 -2.39
CA LEU A 154 -6.90 -15.36 -2.82
C LEU A 154 -6.93 -13.85 -2.55
N ASN A 155 -7.19 -13.05 -3.57
CA ASN A 155 -7.36 -11.62 -3.46
C ASN A 155 -8.84 -11.24 -3.55
N ILE A 156 -9.36 -10.56 -2.53
CA ILE A 156 -10.73 -10.04 -2.48
C ILE A 156 -10.64 -8.52 -2.61
N ILE A 157 -11.25 -7.97 -3.66
CA ILE A 157 -11.20 -6.53 -3.95
C ILE A 157 -12.61 -5.97 -3.93
N GLU A 158 -12.90 -5.06 -2.99
CA GLU A 158 -14.18 -4.36 -2.93
C GLU A 158 -14.09 -2.98 -3.58
N LEU A 159 -14.98 -2.73 -4.56
CA LEU A 159 -15.12 -1.43 -5.24
C LEU A 159 -15.87 -0.43 -4.35
N GLY A 160 -15.20 0.07 -3.32
CA GLY A 160 -15.81 0.88 -2.27
C GLY A 160 -15.74 2.39 -2.49
N SER A 161 -14.76 2.91 -3.24
CA SER A 161 -14.59 4.36 -3.45
C SER A 161 -15.52 4.91 -4.52
N ASN A 162 -15.81 6.21 -4.46
CA ASN A 162 -16.65 6.87 -5.47
C ASN A 162 -16.05 6.81 -6.87
N THR A 163 -14.72 6.92 -6.99
CA THR A 163 -14.02 6.83 -8.29
C THR A 163 -14.03 5.42 -8.84
N MET A 164 -13.79 4.41 -8.01
CA MET A 164 -13.86 3.01 -8.40
C MET A 164 -15.29 2.62 -8.77
N SER A 165 -16.26 2.94 -7.92
CA SER A 165 -17.68 2.66 -8.14
C SER A 165 -18.34 3.58 -9.18
N GLY A 166 -17.63 4.59 -9.69
CA GLY A 166 -18.05 5.46 -10.79
C GLY A 166 -17.58 4.99 -12.18
N GLY A 167 -16.82 3.87 -12.25
CA GLY A 167 -16.35 3.33 -13.53
C GLY A 167 -15.16 4.07 -14.17
N PHE A 168 -14.55 5.05 -13.48
CA PHE A 168 -13.47 5.87 -14.04
C PHE A 168 -12.16 5.10 -14.30
N HIS A 169 -12.00 3.91 -13.75
CA HIS A 169 -10.78 3.09 -13.82
C HIS A 169 -10.99 1.76 -14.56
N GLY A 170 -11.98 1.66 -15.45
CA GLY A 170 -12.35 0.39 -16.10
C GLY A 170 -11.19 -0.35 -16.76
N GLU A 171 -10.40 0.35 -17.60
CA GLU A 171 -9.23 -0.25 -18.29
C GLU A 171 -8.11 -0.63 -17.32
N GLU A 172 -7.85 0.22 -16.31
CA GLU A 172 -6.82 -0.04 -15.30
C GLU A 172 -7.18 -1.24 -14.43
N LEU A 173 -8.47 -1.42 -14.10
CA LEU A 173 -8.97 -2.57 -13.35
C LEU A 173 -8.83 -3.87 -14.14
N VAL A 174 -9.06 -3.84 -15.46
CA VAL A 174 -8.83 -5.02 -16.33
C VAL A 174 -7.37 -5.47 -16.25
N SER A 175 -6.44 -4.54 -16.16
CA SER A 175 -5.01 -4.87 -16.08
C SER A 175 -4.58 -5.56 -14.78
N ILE A 176 -5.41 -5.54 -13.74
CA ILE A 176 -5.16 -6.25 -12.47
C ILE A 176 -5.30 -7.76 -12.66
N ASP A 177 -6.21 -8.22 -13.53
CA ASP A 177 -6.40 -9.65 -13.81
C ASP A 177 -5.15 -10.30 -14.44
N ASN A 178 -4.27 -9.50 -15.04
CA ASN A 178 -3.01 -9.98 -15.64
C ASN A 178 -1.92 -10.31 -14.60
N LEU A 179 -2.20 -10.13 -13.29
CA LEU A 179 -1.22 -10.40 -12.23
C LEU A 179 -1.07 -11.89 -11.87
N ASN A 180 -1.67 -12.79 -12.65
CA ASN A 180 -1.61 -14.24 -12.46
C ASN A 180 -1.93 -14.66 -11.02
N SER A 181 -3.07 -14.17 -10.50
CA SER A 181 -3.54 -14.45 -9.15
C SER A 181 -5.06 -14.65 -9.11
N ASP A 182 -5.53 -15.43 -8.13
CA ASP A 182 -6.96 -15.62 -7.92
C ASP A 182 -7.58 -14.33 -7.35
N ILE A 183 -8.55 -13.77 -8.07
CA ILE A 183 -9.21 -12.51 -7.70
C ILE A 183 -10.71 -12.67 -7.68
N LEU A 184 -11.34 -12.25 -6.58
CA LEU A 184 -12.78 -12.08 -6.44
C LEU A 184 -13.10 -10.59 -6.27
N TRP A 185 -14.07 -10.12 -7.03
CA TRP A 185 -14.50 -8.73 -7.02
C TRP A 185 -15.84 -8.59 -6.28
N LEU A 186 -15.91 -7.66 -5.35
CA LEU A 186 -17.15 -7.24 -4.73
C LEU A 186 -17.56 -5.88 -5.30
N ASP A 187 -18.60 -5.90 -6.14
CA ASP A 187 -19.09 -4.76 -6.91
C ASP A 187 -20.57 -4.53 -6.69
N HIS A 188 -20.91 -3.79 -5.66
CA HIS A 188 -22.29 -3.47 -5.27
C HIS A 188 -23.10 -2.74 -6.34
N LYS A 189 -22.43 -2.08 -7.30
CA LYS A 189 -23.08 -1.29 -8.36
C LYS A 189 -23.08 -1.96 -9.72
N SER A 190 -22.57 -3.17 -9.83
CA SER A 190 -22.54 -3.98 -11.06
C SER A 190 -21.78 -3.31 -12.23
N ILE A 191 -20.73 -2.56 -11.94
CA ILE A 191 -19.90 -1.85 -12.93
C ILE A 191 -19.08 -2.84 -13.76
N LEU A 192 -18.57 -3.91 -13.12
CA LEU A 192 -17.69 -4.91 -13.75
C LEU A 192 -18.48 -6.10 -14.36
N LYS A 193 -19.78 -6.19 -14.14
CA LYS A 193 -20.59 -7.39 -14.44
C LYS A 193 -20.47 -7.93 -15.87
N ASN A 194 -20.13 -7.09 -16.85
CA ASN A 194 -19.98 -7.47 -18.25
C ASN A 194 -18.53 -7.61 -18.71
N SER A 195 -17.57 -7.31 -17.85
CA SER A 195 -16.16 -7.26 -18.20
C SER A 195 -15.28 -8.26 -17.44
N LYS A 196 -15.81 -8.90 -16.40
CA LYS A 196 -15.04 -9.80 -15.52
C LYS A 196 -15.87 -11.00 -15.07
N GLU A 197 -15.18 -12.12 -14.89
CA GLU A 197 -15.66 -13.27 -14.14
C GLU A 197 -15.43 -13.04 -12.63
N ASN A 198 -16.04 -13.85 -11.77
CA ASN A 198 -15.86 -13.80 -10.32
C ASN A 198 -16.25 -12.46 -9.67
N VAL A 199 -17.34 -11.86 -10.13
CA VAL A 199 -17.92 -10.63 -9.60
C VAL A 199 -19.16 -10.90 -8.79
N TYR A 200 -19.19 -10.40 -7.55
CA TYR A 200 -20.29 -10.56 -6.59
C TYR A 200 -20.88 -9.19 -6.25
N ASN A 201 -22.18 -9.12 -6.03
CA ASN A 201 -22.89 -7.89 -5.74
C ASN A 201 -23.18 -7.70 -4.25
N SER A 202 -23.01 -8.76 -3.45
CA SER A 202 -23.22 -8.73 -2.00
C SER A 202 -22.12 -9.47 -1.25
N HIS A 203 -21.93 -9.11 0.02
CA HIS A 203 -21.02 -9.84 0.91
C HIS A 203 -21.46 -11.31 1.07
N ASP A 204 -22.77 -11.57 1.20
CA ASP A 204 -23.29 -12.92 1.42
C ASP A 204 -22.98 -13.85 0.25
N ASP A 205 -23.15 -13.38 -1.00
CA ASP A 205 -22.85 -14.18 -2.19
C ASP A 205 -21.35 -14.44 -2.32
N LEU A 206 -20.52 -13.43 -2.02
CA LEU A 206 -19.06 -13.56 -1.99
C LEU A 206 -18.64 -14.62 -0.96
N ILE A 207 -19.07 -14.48 0.29
CA ILE A 207 -18.73 -15.39 1.39
C ILE A 207 -19.22 -16.83 1.08
N LYS A 208 -20.44 -16.99 0.57
CA LYS A 208 -20.96 -18.29 0.14
C LYS A 208 -20.14 -18.92 -0.99
N SER A 209 -19.57 -18.13 -1.87
CA SER A 209 -18.67 -18.64 -2.91
C SER A 209 -17.33 -19.09 -2.32
N ILE A 210 -16.73 -18.29 -1.45
CA ILE A 210 -15.44 -18.60 -0.83
C ILE A 210 -15.57 -19.84 0.07
N SER A 211 -16.67 -19.99 0.81
CA SER A 211 -16.88 -21.11 1.73
C SER A 211 -16.76 -22.51 1.09
N LYS A 212 -16.87 -22.58 -0.23
CA LYS A 212 -16.76 -23.86 -0.97
C LYS A 212 -15.31 -24.25 -1.28
N ASN A 213 -14.39 -23.29 -1.37
CA ASN A 213 -13.05 -23.48 -1.92
C ASN A 213 -11.93 -22.83 -1.10
N TYR A 214 -12.23 -22.22 0.07
CA TYR A 214 -11.21 -21.48 0.84
C TYR A 214 -10.00 -22.34 1.24
N SER A 215 -10.19 -23.64 1.45
CA SER A 215 -9.14 -24.58 1.86
C SER A 215 -8.03 -24.77 0.82
N HIS A 216 -8.22 -24.28 -0.42
CA HIS A 216 -7.19 -24.29 -1.45
C HIS A 216 -6.17 -23.14 -1.29
N PHE A 217 -6.45 -22.17 -0.43
CA PHE A 217 -5.61 -20.98 -0.25
C PHE A 217 -4.85 -21.03 1.07
N ASP A 218 -3.63 -20.54 1.04
CA ASP A 218 -2.79 -20.33 2.23
C ASP A 218 -3.01 -18.91 2.78
N ILE A 219 -3.31 -17.95 1.89
CA ILE A 219 -3.45 -16.52 2.20
C ILE A 219 -4.76 -16.01 1.61
N ILE A 220 -5.50 -15.23 2.39
CA ILE A 220 -6.64 -14.44 1.91
C ILE A 220 -6.33 -12.96 2.14
N LEU A 221 -6.16 -12.20 1.05
CA LEU A 221 -5.91 -10.77 1.08
C LEU A 221 -7.20 -10.01 0.80
N ILE A 222 -7.65 -9.20 1.76
CA ILE A 222 -8.85 -8.36 1.65
C ILE A 222 -8.41 -6.92 1.38
N MET A 223 -8.84 -6.35 0.26
CA MET A 223 -8.55 -4.98 -0.14
C MET A 223 -9.85 -4.18 -0.27
N THR A 224 -10.07 -3.27 0.67
CA THR A 224 -11.27 -2.43 0.69
C THR A 224 -11.04 -1.13 1.46
N ASN A 225 -11.69 -0.04 1.05
CA ASN A 225 -11.78 1.19 1.84
C ASN A 225 -13.08 1.29 2.67
N LYS A 226 -13.88 0.23 2.66
CA LYS A 226 -15.08 0.07 3.51
C LYS A 226 -14.74 -0.66 4.81
N ASN A 227 -15.74 -1.14 5.50
CA ASN A 227 -15.55 -1.94 6.71
C ASN A 227 -15.16 -3.39 6.34
N SER A 228 -13.88 -3.72 6.41
CA SER A 228 -13.37 -5.06 6.10
C SER A 228 -13.92 -6.16 7.00
N ARG A 229 -14.46 -5.83 8.19
CA ARG A 229 -15.10 -6.79 9.10
C ARG A 229 -16.25 -7.54 8.45
N ASN A 230 -16.97 -6.90 7.53
CA ASN A 230 -18.06 -7.54 6.80
C ASN A 230 -17.62 -8.73 5.94
N ILE A 231 -16.32 -8.81 5.62
CA ILE A 231 -15.70 -9.92 4.88
C ILE A 231 -14.89 -10.79 5.83
N TYR A 232 -14.03 -10.19 6.63
CA TYR A 232 -13.08 -10.86 7.49
C TYR A 232 -13.76 -11.72 8.58
N GLU A 233 -14.73 -11.19 9.33
CA GLU A 233 -15.33 -11.88 10.45
C GLU A 233 -16.11 -13.15 9.99
N PRO A 234 -16.99 -13.10 8.96
CA PRO A 234 -17.64 -14.30 8.46
C PRO A 234 -16.65 -15.35 7.90
N LEU A 235 -15.56 -14.92 7.24
CA LEU A 235 -14.55 -15.84 6.73
C LEU A 235 -13.82 -16.55 7.85
N ARG A 236 -13.37 -15.80 8.89
CA ARG A 236 -12.77 -16.38 10.08
C ARG A 236 -13.67 -17.44 10.70
N ASP A 237 -14.94 -17.10 10.94
CA ASP A 237 -15.91 -18.00 11.58
C ASP A 237 -16.11 -19.30 10.77
N ILE A 238 -16.13 -19.22 9.44
CA ILE A 238 -16.20 -20.40 8.54
C ILE A 238 -14.93 -21.23 8.61
N ILE A 239 -13.75 -20.59 8.63
CA ILE A 239 -12.46 -21.28 8.65
C ILE A 239 -12.25 -21.98 10.01
N GLU A 240 -12.65 -21.35 11.11
CA GLU A 240 -12.53 -21.93 12.47
C GLU A 240 -13.52 -23.05 12.75
N ALA A 241 -14.69 -23.04 12.07
CA ALA A 241 -15.74 -24.04 12.27
C ALA A 241 -15.47 -25.39 11.56
N ASN A 242 -14.49 -25.47 10.67
CA ASN A 242 -14.14 -26.67 9.89
C ASN A 242 -12.71 -27.13 10.18
#